data_2c2776fd4a109687056d1e001f767d79
#
_entry.id   2c2776fd4a109687056d1e001f767d79
#
_cell.length_a   1.000
_cell.length_b   1.000
_cell.length_c   1.000
_cell.angle_alpha   90.00
_cell.angle_beta   90.00
_cell.angle_gamma   90.00
#
_symmetry.space_group_name_H-M   'P 1'
#
loop_
_entity.id
_entity.type
_entity.pdbx_description
1 polymer ?
#
loop_
_entity_poly.entity_id
_entity_poly.type
_entity_poly.pdbx_seq_one_letter_code
_entity_poly.pdbx_strand_id
1 'polypeptide(L)'
;MFTSLNTHSIFSKMRGTASLRELLAQAVKYRMSHLALTEVNGIWGFIRFVQFAREFNIQSIAGVNLITDYDDVILLVENQQGYENMCRIISDVHDSRDVHVADLLKSRHDGLFVLAHEKHALAKLMQLIPATHLFVELRPGVEERTAKGLAKQFQLEIVATGDVYFLSPEDQPVHKVLRTIEHNTTLTAIDSAEVKSEAHYFRTEKEMATLFPNSLD
;
A
#
# COMPACT_ATOMS: atom_id res chain seq x y z
N MET A 1 -1.60 16.95 -9.20
CA MET A 1 -2.83 16.15 -8.88
C MET A 1 -2.36 14.88 -8.15
N PHE A 2 -2.75 14.69 -6.92
CA PHE A 2 -2.34 13.56 -6.09
C PHE A 2 -3.18 12.31 -6.38
N THR A 3 -2.55 11.13 -6.34
CA THR A 3 -3.20 9.82 -6.45
C THR A 3 -2.79 8.98 -5.24
N SER A 4 -3.76 8.41 -4.50
CA SER A 4 -3.45 7.48 -3.43
C SER A 4 -3.07 6.11 -4.02
N LEU A 5 -1.81 5.70 -3.83
CA LEU A 5 -1.24 4.49 -4.39
C LEU A 5 -1.19 3.31 -3.40
N ASN A 6 -1.43 3.57 -2.11
CA ASN A 6 -1.47 2.55 -1.07
C ASN A 6 -2.74 2.74 -0.24
N THR A 7 -3.79 1.96 -0.56
CA THR A 7 -5.14 2.13 0.00
C THR A 7 -5.78 0.78 0.27
N HIS A 8 -6.25 0.59 1.49
CA HIS A 8 -6.88 -0.63 1.99
C HIS A 8 -8.36 -0.39 2.30
N SER A 9 -9.21 -1.34 1.93
CA SER A 9 -10.62 -1.34 2.28
C SER A 9 -10.94 -2.42 3.31
N ILE A 10 -12.24 -2.60 3.61
CA ILE A 10 -12.74 -3.72 4.44
C ILE A 10 -12.33 -5.10 3.90
N PHE A 11 -11.86 -5.21 2.66
CA PHE A 11 -11.36 -6.47 2.09
C PHE A 11 -9.92 -6.77 2.53
N SER A 12 -9.18 -5.81 3.07
CA SER A 12 -8.01 -6.07 3.93
C SER A 12 -8.52 -6.50 5.30
N LYS A 13 -8.87 -7.78 5.41
CA LYS A 13 -9.58 -8.36 6.57
C LYS A 13 -8.88 -7.99 7.88
N MET A 14 -9.68 -7.58 8.86
CA MET A 14 -9.24 -7.15 10.19
C MET A 14 -8.25 -5.96 10.19
N ARG A 15 -8.19 -5.19 9.07
CA ARG A 15 -7.26 -4.05 8.92
C ARG A 15 -7.97 -2.79 8.43
N GLY A 16 -8.50 -2.81 7.20
CA GLY A 16 -9.20 -1.66 6.62
C GLY A 16 -10.61 -1.49 7.20
N THR A 17 -11.06 -0.24 7.36
CA THR A 17 -12.37 0.08 7.95
C THR A 17 -13.37 0.60 6.93
N ALA A 18 -12.90 1.17 5.81
CA ALA A 18 -13.75 1.81 4.81
C ALA A 18 -14.22 0.83 3.72
N SER A 19 -15.46 0.96 3.29
CA SER A 19 -15.97 0.25 2.12
C SER A 19 -15.39 0.83 0.82
N LEU A 20 -15.45 0.07 -0.27
CA LEU A 20 -14.99 0.53 -1.59
C LEU A 20 -15.73 1.79 -2.06
N ARG A 21 -17.03 1.89 -1.79
CA ARG A 21 -17.83 3.07 -2.17
C ARG A 21 -17.46 4.31 -1.38
N GLU A 22 -17.17 4.17 -0.09
CA GLU A 22 -16.72 5.27 0.75
C GLU A 22 -15.34 5.78 0.32
N LEU A 23 -14.39 4.88 0.00
CA LEU A 23 -13.08 5.26 -0.56
C LEU A 23 -13.22 6.03 -1.87
N LEU A 24 -14.05 5.55 -2.79
CA LEU A 24 -14.29 6.21 -4.09
C LEU A 24 -15.00 7.56 -3.92
N ALA A 25 -16.01 7.64 -3.04
CA ALA A 25 -16.68 8.90 -2.73
C ALA A 25 -15.72 9.94 -2.15
N GLN A 26 -14.81 9.50 -1.27
CA GLN A 26 -13.77 10.36 -0.71
C GLN A 26 -12.77 10.81 -1.78
N ALA A 27 -12.36 9.91 -2.71
CA ALA A 27 -11.49 10.26 -3.83
C ALA A 27 -12.12 11.33 -4.73
N VAL A 28 -13.41 11.21 -5.05
CA VAL A 28 -14.16 12.24 -5.80
C VAL A 28 -14.19 13.56 -5.06
N LYS A 29 -14.52 13.55 -3.75
CA LYS A 29 -14.52 14.74 -2.89
C LYS A 29 -13.17 15.44 -2.90
N TYR A 30 -12.07 14.71 -2.96
CA TYR A 30 -10.70 15.22 -3.02
C TYR A 30 -10.21 15.49 -4.45
N ARG A 31 -11.11 15.37 -5.45
CA ARG A 31 -10.83 15.63 -6.87
C ARG A 31 -9.70 14.75 -7.43
N MET A 32 -9.55 13.54 -6.91
CA MET A 32 -8.64 12.54 -7.48
C MET A 32 -9.24 11.98 -8.78
N SER A 33 -8.42 11.76 -9.77
CA SER A 33 -8.82 11.09 -11.03
C SER A 33 -8.48 9.60 -11.02
N HIS A 34 -7.57 9.17 -10.15
CA HIS A 34 -7.09 7.81 -10.03
C HIS A 34 -7.08 7.37 -8.57
N LEU A 35 -7.26 6.07 -8.33
CA LEU A 35 -7.14 5.48 -7.01
C LEU A 35 -6.60 4.05 -7.16
N ALA A 36 -5.55 3.72 -6.40
CA ALA A 36 -5.10 2.34 -6.28
C ALA A 36 -5.84 1.61 -5.15
N LEU A 37 -6.13 0.33 -5.37
CA LEU A 37 -6.55 -0.59 -4.31
C LEU A 37 -5.44 -1.61 -4.10
N THR A 38 -4.90 -1.64 -2.88
CA THR A 38 -3.73 -2.45 -2.50
C THR A 38 -4.05 -3.27 -1.24
N GLU A 39 -5.04 -4.14 -1.34
CA GLU A 39 -5.43 -4.99 -0.21
C GLU A 39 -4.25 -5.85 0.28
N VAL A 40 -4.22 -6.13 1.57
CA VAL A 40 -3.16 -6.95 2.17
C VAL A 40 -3.25 -8.40 1.67
N ASN A 41 -2.19 -8.86 1.02
CA ASN A 41 -2.03 -10.23 0.52
C ASN A 41 -3.22 -10.74 -0.31
N GLY A 42 -3.90 -9.86 -1.06
CA GLY A 42 -5.06 -10.29 -1.84
C GLY A 42 -5.66 -9.21 -2.73
N ILE A 43 -6.56 -9.61 -3.60
CA ILE A 43 -7.33 -8.74 -4.51
C ILE A 43 -8.84 -8.99 -4.39
N TRP A 44 -9.31 -9.34 -3.21
CA TRP A 44 -10.67 -9.79 -2.94
C TRP A 44 -11.76 -8.81 -3.37
N GLY A 45 -11.51 -7.51 -3.20
CA GLY A 45 -12.43 -6.44 -3.57
C GLY A 45 -12.25 -5.90 -4.98
N PHE A 46 -11.19 -6.29 -5.71
CA PHE A 46 -10.74 -5.56 -6.89
C PHE A 46 -11.76 -5.51 -8.03
N ILE A 47 -12.43 -6.60 -8.37
CA ILE A 47 -13.45 -6.63 -9.44
C ILE A 47 -14.60 -5.66 -9.13
N ARG A 48 -15.09 -5.65 -7.88
CA ARG A 48 -16.11 -4.70 -7.43
C ARG A 48 -15.59 -3.26 -7.41
N PHE A 49 -14.34 -3.08 -7.02
CA PHE A 49 -13.69 -1.78 -7.06
C PHE A 49 -13.68 -1.20 -8.47
N VAL A 50 -13.28 -1.97 -9.48
CA VAL A 50 -13.30 -1.54 -10.89
C VAL A 50 -14.70 -1.17 -11.35
N GLN A 51 -15.73 -1.95 -10.98
CA GLN A 51 -17.12 -1.65 -11.31
C GLN A 51 -17.57 -0.32 -10.69
N PHE A 52 -17.35 -0.14 -9.40
CA PHE A 52 -17.72 1.10 -8.70
C PHE A 52 -16.88 2.30 -9.16
N ALA A 53 -15.57 2.13 -9.41
CA ALA A 53 -14.73 3.20 -9.91
C ALA A 53 -15.25 3.82 -11.21
N ARG A 54 -15.82 3.00 -12.11
CA ARG A 54 -16.51 3.48 -13.34
C ARG A 54 -17.72 4.34 -13.00
N GLU A 55 -18.54 3.96 -12.00
CA GLU A 55 -19.71 4.75 -11.57
C GLU A 55 -19.28 6.11 -11.00
N PHE A 56 -18.12 6.18 -10.32
CA PHE A 56 -17.55 7.39 -9.73
C PHE A 56 -16.64 8.18 -10.69
N ASN A 57 -16.46 7.72 -11.94
CA ASN A 57 -15.53 8.29 -12.91
C ASN A 57 -14.08 8.41 -12.40
N ILE A 58 -13.63 7.39 -11.64
CA ILE A 58 -12.27 7.23 -11.14
C ILE A 58 -11.56 6.14 -11.94
N GLN A 59 -10.32 6.38 -12.35
CA GLN A 59 -9.46 5.36 -12.94
C GLN A 59 -8.92 4.44 -11.85
N SER A 60 -9.24 3.15 -11.93
CA SER A 60 -8.78 2.15 -10.97
C SER A 60 -7.36 1.68 -11.29
N ILE A 61 -6.50 1.63 -10.28
CA ILE A 61 -5.17 1.03 -10.37
C ILE A 61 -5.19 -0.26 -9.55
N ALA A 62 -4.79 -1.37 -10.19
CA ALA A 62 -4.66 -2.66 -9.51
C ALA A 62 -3.34 -2.71 -8.74
N GLY A 63 -3.38 -3.21 -7.51
CA GLY A 63 -2.20 -3.43 -6.71
C GLY A 63 -2.45 -4.38 -5.55
N VAL A 64 -1.40 -4.65 -4.79
CA VAL A 64 -1.42 -5.46 -3.58
C VAL A 64 -0.35 -4.97 -2.62
N ASN A 65 -0.65 -4.94 -1.34
CA ASN A 65 0.34 -4.84 -0.29
C ASN A 65 0.74 -6.25 0.14
N LEU A 66 1.94 -6.67 -0.23
CA LEU A 66 2.50 -7.96 0.17
C LEU A 66 3.18 -7.84 1.53
N ILE A 67 2.64 -8.53 2.51
CA ILE A 67 3.21 -8.65 3.85
C ILE A 67 3.60 -10.13 4.05
N THR A 68 4.90 -10.38 4.09
CA THR A 68 5.50 -11.68 4.42
C THR A 68 6.08 -11.63 5.84
N ASP A 69 6.76 -12.69 6.27
CA ASP A 69 7.45 -12.69 7.58
C ASP A 69 8.70 -11.79 7.58
N TYR A 70 9.15 -11.34 6.40
CA TYR A 70 10.38 -10.57 6.20
C TYR A 70 10.20 -9.21 5.57
N ASP A 71 9.17 -9.03 4.71
CA ASP A 71 9.05 -7.86 3.85
C ASP A 71 7.62 -7.29 3.87
N ASP A 72 7.51 -5.96 3.72
CA ASP A 72 6.27 -5.22 3.49
C ASP A 72 6.48 -4.35 2.23
N VAL A 73 5.87 -4.78 1.11
CA VAL A 73 6.12 -4.22 -0.23
C VAL A 73 4.82 -4.03 -0.98
N ILE A 74 4.68 -2.90 -1.66
CA ILE A 74 3.54 -2.64 -2.55
C ILE A 74 3.90 -3.03 -3.98
N LEU A 75 3.04 -3.80 -4.62
CA LEU A 75 3.07 -4.03 -6.07
C LEU A 75 1.92 -3.29 -6.73
N LEU A 76 2.21 -2.54 -7.81
CA LEU A 76 1.21 -1.90 -8.65
C LEU A 76 1.31 -2.45 -10.08
N VAL A 77 0.17 -2.71 -10.68
CA VAL A 77 0.09 -3.31 -12.01
C VAL A 77 0.22 -2.23 -13.10
N GLU A 78 1.15 -2.43 -14.00
CA GLU A 78 1.33 -1.61 -15.20
C GLU A 78 0.50 -2.12 -16.39
N ASN A 79 0.49 -3.45 -16.59
CA ASN A 79 -0.12 -4.08 -17.75
C ASN A 79 -0.66 -5.49 -17.44
N GLN A 80 -1.21 -6.18 -18.44
CA GLN A 80 -1.80 -7.51 -18.29
C GLN A 80 -0.80 -8.54 -17.74
N GLN A 81 0.45 -8.52 -18.17
CA GLN A 81 1.48 -9.43 -17.67
C GLN A 81 1.73 -9.21 -16.18
N GLY A 82 1.80 -7.95 -15.74
CA GLY A 82 1.93 -7.60 -14.32
C GLY A 82 0.75 -8.09 -13.50
N TYR A 83 -0.49 -7.99 -14.01
CA TYR A 83 -1.66 -8.52 -13.32
C TYR A 83 -1.57 -10.04 -13.12
N GLU A 84 -1.18 -10.79 -14.15
CA GLU A 84 -0.99 -12.25 -14.06
C GLU A 84 0.13 -12.61 -13.08
N ASN A 85 1.25 -11.89 -13.13
CA ASN A 85 2.36 -12.08 -12.20
C ASN A 85 1.94 -11.81 -10.76
N MET A 86 1.25 -10.68 -10.50
CA MET A 86 0.73 -10.34 -9.18
C MET A 86 -0.20 -11.43 -8.63
N CYS A 87 -1.13 -11.96 -9.44
CA CYS A 87 -2.02 -13.04 -9.01
C CYS A 87 -1.26 -14.30 -8.58
N ARG A 88 -0.21 -14.69 -9.32
CA ARG A 88 0.63 -15.85 -8.98
C ARG A 88 1.42 -15.60 -7.70
N ILE A 89 2.01 -14.42 -7.55
CA ILE A 89 2.75 -14.02 -6.34
C ILE A 89 1.85 -14.07 -5.11
N ILE A 90 0.62 -13.54 -5.20
CA ILE A 90 -0.36 -13.61 -4.11
C ILE A 90 -0.64 -15.06 -3.73
N SER A 91 -0.79 -15.97 -4.69
CA SER A 91 -1.00 -17.40 -4.42
C SER A 91 0.17 -18.01 -3.66
N ASP A 92 1.41 -17.71 -4.08
CA ASP A 92 2.61 -18.22 -3.40
C ASP A 92 2.71 -17.69 -1.95
N VAL A 93 2.35 -16.41 -1.70
CA VAL A 93 2.31 -15.84 -0.32
C VAL A 93 1.23 -16.49 0.54
N HIS A 94 0.12 -16.96 -0.07
CA HIS A 94 -0.90 -17.72 0.67
C HIS A 94 -0.43 -19.14 1.02
N ASP A 95 0.42 -19.75 0.19
CA ASP A 95 1.01 -21.04 0.46
C ASP A 95 2.07 -20.96 1.57
N SER A 96 2.88 -19.90 1.59
CA SER A 96 3.86 -19.64 2.64
C SER A 96 4.19 -18.15 2.76
N ARG A 97 4.19 -17.64 3.99
CA ARG A 97 4.70 -16.29 4.30
C ARG A 97 6.19 -16.27 4.62
N ASP A 98 6.78 -17.43 4.90
CA ASP A 98 8.23 -17.61 5.14
C ASP A 98 9.01 -17.48 3.84
N VAL A 99 8.92 -16.32 3.20
CA VAL A 99 9.52 -16.04 1.88
C VAL A 99 9.85 -14.56 1.74
N HIS A 100 10.98 -14.23 1.11
CA HIS A 100 11.27 -12.86 0.71
C HIS A 100 10.55 -12.49 -0.59
N VAL A 101 9.96 -11.27 -0.63
CA VAL A 101 9.27 -10.76 -1.83
C VAL A 101 10.21 -10.74 -3.04
N ALA A 102 11.51 -10.47 -2.85
CA ALA A 102 12.50 -10.53 -3.91
C ALA A 102 12.60 -11.92 -4.57
N ASP A 103 12.43 -13.00 -3.78
CA ASP A 103 12.47 -14.37 -4.34
C ASP A 103 11.25 -14.66 -5.21
N LEU A 104 10.08 -14.15 -4.84
CA LEU A 104 8.84 -14.25 -5.62
C LEU A 104 8.92 -13.46 -6.94
N LEU A 105 9.61 -12.32 -6.92
CA LEU A 105 9.76 -11.42 -8.07
C LEU A 105 10.84 -11.84 -9.07
N LYS A 106 11.75 -12.79 -8.75
CA LYS A 106 12.85 -13.20 -9.63
C LYS A 106 12.43 -13.49 -11.08
N SER A 107 11.29 -14.12 -11.28
CA SER A 107 10.78 -14.48 -12.61
C SER A 107 9.43 -13.86 -12.94
N ARG A 108 8.93 -12.94 -12.12
CA ARG A 108 7.57 -12.42 -12.20
C ARG A 108 7.49 -10.92 -11.92
N HIS A 109 8.53 -10.17 -12.22
CA HIS A 109 8.55 -8.70 -11.99
C HIS A 109 8.06 -7.90 -13.18
N ASP A 110 8.00 -8.49 -14.39
CA ASP A 110 7.58 -7.77 -15.58
C ASP A 110 6.15 -7.23 -15.46
N GLY A 111 5.98 -5.96 -15.83
CA GLY A 111 4.70 -5.26 -15.79
C GLY A 111 4.25 -4.87 -14.37
N LEU A 112 5.17 -4.81 -13.41
CA LEU A 112 4.93 -4.38 -12.05
C LEU A 112 5.82 -3.19 -11.67
N PHE A 113 5.21 -2.18 -11.04
CA PHE A 113 5.94 -1.20 -10.23
C PHE A 113 6.00 -1.70 -8.78
N VAL A 114 7.13 -1.48 -8.12
CA VAL A 114 7.43 -1.97 -6.78
C VAL A 114 7.78 -0.80 -5.87
N LEU A 115 7.07 -0.66 -4.75
CA LEU A 115 7.37 0.34 -3.74
C LEU A 115 7.78 -0.38 -2.45
N ALA A 116 8.93 -0.01 -1.90
CA ALA A 116 9.44 -0.57 -0.65
C ALA A 116 10.07 0.53 0.23
N HIS A 117 9.97 0.38 1.54
CA HIS A 117 10.49 1.37 2.50
C HIS A 117 11.63 0.83 3.37
N GLU A 118 11.87 -0.48 3.33
CA GLU A 118 12.88 -1.12 4.15
C GLU A 118 14.18 -1.35 3.37
N LYS A 119 15.31 -1.00 4.03
CA LYS A 119 16.64 -1.10 3.41
C LYS A 119 16.98 -2.50 2.90
N HIS A 120 16.63 -3.55 3.66
CA HIS A 120 16.95 -4.93 3.29
C HIS A 120 16.17 -5.39 2.05
N ALA A 121 14.88 -5.01 1.95
CA ALA A 121 14.05 -5.30 0.79
C ALA A 121 14.58 -4.57 -0.46
N LEU A 122 14.84 -3.26 -0.37
CA LEU A 122 15.42 -2.46 -1.44
C LEU A 122 16.74 -3.03 -1.95
N ALA A 123 17.65 -3.45 -1.04
CA ALA A 123 18.95 -4.01 -1.41
C ALA A 123 18.84 -5.30 -2.24
N LYS A 124 17.81 -6.12 -2.02
CA LYS A 124 17.52 -7.32 -2.79
C LYS A 124 16.81 -6.99 -4.10
N LEU A 125 15.79 -6.13 -4.03
CA LEU A 125 14.93 -5.78 -5.15
C LEU A 125 15.70 -5.04 -6.26
N MET A 126 16.63 -4.15 -5.93
CA MET A 126 17.42 -3.41 -6.92
C MET A 126 18.33 -4.30 -7.80
N GLN A 127 18.54 -5.55 -7.40
CA GLN A 127 19.29 -6.53 -8.21
C GLN A 127 18.41 -7.18 -9.29
N LEU A 128 17.09 -7.04 -9.19
CA LEU A 128 16.09 -7.71 -10.01
C LEU A 128 15.24 -6.72 -10.81
N ILE A 129 14.89 -5.60 -10.19
CA ILE A 129 13.91 -4.63 -10.70
C ILE A 129 14.66 -3.43 -11.28
N PRO A 130 14.37 -3.00 -12.52
CA PRO A 130 14.92 -1.76 -13.06
C PRO A 130 14.58 -0.56 -12.18
N ALA A 131 15.48 0.42 -12.08
CA ALA A 131 15.27 1.63 -11.28
C ALA A 131 14.03 2.46 -11.72
N THR A 132 13.57 2.28 -12.95
CA THR A 132 12.32 2.87 -13.45
C THR A 132 11.04 2.23 -12.90
N HIS A 133 11.15 1.09 -12.25
CA HIS A 133 10.02 0.31 -11.72
C HIS A 133 10.17 0.02 -10.22
N LEU A 134 11.25 0.47 -9.57
CA LEU A 134 11.48 0.33 -8.14
C LEU A 134 11.57 1.70 -7.48
N PHE A 135 10.78 1.92 -6.43
CA PHE A 135 10.69 3.21 -5.74
C PHE A 135 10.86 3.04 -4.23
N VAL A 136 11.41 4.07 -3.60
CA VAL A 136 11.40 4.17 -2.13
C VAL A 136 10.04 4.70 -1.70
N GLU A 137 9.28 3.89 -0.95
CA GLU A 137 8.01 4.34 -0.38
C GLU A 137 8.26 5.25 0.82
N LEU A 138 7.70 6.46 0.77
CA LEU A 138 7.59 7.38 1.89
C LEU A 138 6.14 7.38 2.39
N ARG A 139 5.91 6.86 3.60
CA ARG A 139 4.58 6.70 4.18
C ARG A 139 4.54 7.18 5.63
N PRO A 140 3.34 7.40 6.24
CA PRO A 140 3.23 7.72 7.65
C PRO A 140 4.01 6.71 8.51
N GLY A 141 4.77 7.23 9.50
CA GLY A 141 5.66 6.42 10.33
C GLY A 141 7.09 6.22 9.79
N VAL A 142 7.34 6.56 8.52
CA VAL A 142 8.70 6.60 7.95
C VAL A 142 9.21 8.04 7.97
N GLU A 143 10.37 8.26 8.58
CA GLU A 143 11.02 9.58 8.57
C GLU A 143 11.46 9.96 7.14
N GLU A 144 11.10 11.16 6.69
CA GLU A 144 11.47 11.68 5.37
C GLU A 144 12.99 11.65 5.14
N ARG A 145 13.77 11.93 6.18
CA ARG A 145 15.25 11.85 6.13
C ARG A 145 15.74 10.43 5.83
N THR A 146 15.10 9.42 6.41
CA THR A 146 15.43 8.00 6.18
C THR A 146 15.11 7.61 4.73
N ALA A 147 13.92 7.96 4.22
CA ALA A 147 13.54 7.70 2.84
C ALA A 147 14.50 8.38 1.84
N LYS A 148 14.86 9.65 2.07
CA LYS A 148 15.87 10.38 1.26
C LYS A 148 17.25 9.73 1.31
N GLY A 149 17.65 9.22 2.49
CA GLY A 149 18.91 8.48 2.63
C GLY A 149 18.93 7.20 1.80
N LEU A 150 17.84 6.43 1.82
CA LEU A 150 17.68 5.22 1.00
C LEU A 150 17.63 5.53 -0.49
N ALA A 151 16.85 6.53 -0.90
CA ALA A 151 16.75 6.97 -2.28
C ALA A 151 18.12 7.36 -2.85
N LYS A 152 18.90 8.14 -2.09
CA LYS A 152 20.27 8.50 -2.46
C LYS A 152 21.20 7.29 -2.51
N GLN A 153 21.12 6.39 -1.51
CA GLN A 153 21.97 5.19 -1.43
C GLN A 153 21.76 4.26 -2.61
N PHE A 154 20.51 4.05 -3.01
CA PHE A 154 20.13 3.10 -4.06
C PHE A 154 19.88 3.76 -5.43
N GLN A 155 20.00 5.10 -5.52
CA GLN A 155 19.72 5.87 -6.74
C GLN A 155 18.30 5.64 -7.28
N LEU A 156 17.32 5.62 -6.36
CA LEU A 156 15.90 5.42 -6.65
C LEU A 156 15.11 6.71 -6.40
N GLU A 157 13.97 6.83 -7.06
CA GLU A 157 13.00 7.89 -6.80
C GLU A 157 12.15 7.57 -5.56
N ILE A 158 11.63 8.63 -4.92
CA ILE A 158 10.72 8.53 -3.78
C ILE A 158 9.29 8.66 -4.29
N VAL A 159 8.40 7.80 -3.78
CA VAL A 159 6.96 7.91 -3.96
C VAL A 159 6.30 8.03 -2.60
N ALA A 160 5.60 9.15 -2.37
CA ALA A 160 4.85 9.36 -1.13
C ALA A 160 3.48 8.70 -1.21
N THR A 161 3.15 7.89 -0.21
CA THR A 161 1.85 7.22 -0.06
C THR A 161 1.16 7.58 1.26
N GLY A 162 -0.17 7.43 1.30
CA GLY A 162 -0.94 7.63 2.53
C GLY A 162 -0.94 6.41 3.46
N ASP A 163 -0.60 5.22 2.96
CA ASP A 163 -0.76 3.93 3.67
C ASP A 163 -2.14 3.88 4.37
N VAL A 164 -3.20 4.02 3.55
CA VAL A 164 -4.56 4.31 4.02
C VAL A 164 -5.26 3.06 4.54
N TYR A 165 -5.71 3.09 5.79
CA TYR A 165 -6.51 2.03 6.42
C TYR A 165 -7.90 2.50 6.82
N PHE A 166 -8.13 3.81 6.92
CA PHE A 166 -9.41 4.42 7.30
C PHE A 166 -9.60 5.79 6.64
N LEU A 167 -10.83 6.32 6.68
CA LEU A 167 -11.16 7.58 6.00
C LEU A 167 -10.73 8.80 6.81
N SER A 168 -10.82 8.72 8.13
CA SER A 168 -10.51 9.82 9.03
C SER A 168 -9.74 9.34 10.27
N PRO A 169 -9.00 10.23 10.97
CA PRO A 169 -8.29 9.86 12.21
C PRO A 169 -9.22 9.26 13.29
N GLU A 170 -10.48 9.67 13.33
CA GLU A 170 -11.50 9.22 14.27
C GLU A 170 -11.88 7.75 14.09
N ASP A 171 -11.56 7.15 12.93
CA ASP A 171 -11.81 5.74 12.64
C ASP A 171 -10.72 4.80 13.18
N GLN A 172 -9.59 5.35 13.65
CA GLN A 172 -8.47 4.57 14.20
C GLN A 172 -8.89 3.60 15.32
N PRO A 173 -9.78 3.94 16.26
CA PRO A 173 -10.25 3.00 17.28
C PRO A 173 -10.94 1.76 16.69
N VAL A 174 -11.66 1.90 15.57
CA VAL A 174 -12.29 0.76 14.87
C VAL A 174 -11.20 -0.16 14.31
N HIS A 175 -10.18 0.41 13.66
CA HIS A 175 -9.02 -0.35 13.20
C HIS A 175 -8.35 -1.11 14.37
N LYS A 176 -8.14 -0.45 15.51
CA LYS A 176 -7.57 -1.09 16.70
C LYS A 176 -8.40 -2.27 17.18
N VAL A 177 -9.73 -2.17 17.20
CA VAL A 177 -10.64 -3.28 17.54
C VAL A 177 -10.44 -4.44 16.56
N LEU A 178 -10.43 -4.18 15.26
CA LEU A 178 -10.20 -5.21 14.23
C LEU A 178 -8.88 -5.95 14.43
N ARG A 179 -7.78 -5.20 14.67
CA ARG A 179 -6.45 -5.78 14.95
C ARG A 179 -6.48 -6.63 16.22
N THR A 180 -7.16 -6.16 17.27
CA THR A 180 -7.31 -6.88 18.53
C THR A 180 -8.03 -8.23 18.33
N ILE A 181 -9.07 -8.26 17.49
CA ILE A 181 -9.78 -9.48 17.13
C ILE A 181 -8.85 -10.42 16.35
N GLU A 182 -8.11 -9.93 15.36
CA GLU A 182 -7.19 -10.75 14.54
C GLU A 182 -6.13 -11.44 15.41
N HIS A 183 -5.59 -10.71 16.39
CA HIS A 183 -4.56 -11.23 17.30
C HIS A 183 -5.11 -11.98 18.51
N ASN A 184 -6.43 -12.15 18.59
CA ASN A 184 -7.11 -12.82 19.71
C ASN A 184 -6.64 -12.30 21.09
N THR A 185 -6.59 -10.97 21.25
CA THR A 185 -6.08 -10.28 22.43
C THR A 185 -7.08 -9.22 22.93
N THR A 186 -6.67 -8.36 23.88
CA THR A 186 -7.50 -7.27 24.41
C THR A 186 -7.01 -5.91 23.91
N LEU A 187 -7.87 -4.88 23.94
CA LEU A 187 -7.54 -3.52 23.54
C LEU A 187 -6.35 -2.89 24.33
N THR A 188 -6.11 -3.40 25.53
CA THR A 188 -5.02 -2.95 26.41
C THR A 188 -3.74 -3.75 26.23
N ALA A 189 -3.83 -4.97 25.70
CA ALA A 189 -2.69 -5.89 25.56
C ALA A 189 -2.16 -6.01 24.12
N ILE A 190 -2.87 -5.44 23.14
CA ILE A 190 -2.39 -5.48 21.75
C ILE A 190 -1.08 -4.69 21.62
N ASP A 191 -0.11 -5.26 20.90
CA ASP A 191 1.14 -4.57 20.59
C ASP A 191 0.84 -3.34 19.71
N SER A 192 1.40 -2.21 20.08
CA SER A 192 1.26 -0.96 19.32
C SER A 192 1.83 -1.06 17.91
N ALA A 193 2.80 -1.93 17.65
CA ALA A 193 3.35 -2.20 16.33
C ALA A 193 2.33 -2.84 15.37
N GLU A 194 1.33 -3.54 15.90
CA GLU A 194 0.26 -4.17 15.13
C GLU A 194 -0.87 -3.21 14.77
N VAL A 195 -0.89 -2.01 15.34
CA VAL A 195 -1.96 -1.03 15.16
C VAL A 195 -1.45 0.20 14.42
N LYS A 196 -2.06 0.52 13.30
CA LYS A 196 -1.73 1.76 12.57
C LYS A 196 -2.14 2.97 13.41
N SER A 197 -1.29 3.99 13.42
CA SER A 197 -1.57 5.27 14.09
C SER A 197 -2.66 6.07 13.37
N GLU A 198 -3.20 7.08 14.02
CA GLU A 198 -4.16 8.03 13.43
C GLU A 198 -3.67 8.68 12.13
N ALA A 199 -2.36 8.60 11.86
CA ALA A 199 -1.77 9.12 10.63
C ALA A 199 -2.04 8.30 9.37
N HIS A 200 -2.76 7.17 9.42
CA HIS A 200 -3.01 6.27 8.28
C HIS A 200 -4.41 6.45 7.68
N TYR A 201 -4.86 7.71 7.58
CA TYR A 201 -6.15 8.07 7.01
C TYR A 201 -6.05 8.57 5.56
N PHE A 202 -7.19 8.61 4.88
CA PHE A 202 -7.29 9.07 3.51
C PHE A 202 -7.14 10.60 3.43
N ARG A 203 -6.02 11.08 2.86
CA ARG A 203 -5.61 12.49 2.85
C ARG A 203 -5.88 13.18 1.52
N THR A 204 -6.07 14.50 1.60
CA THR A 204 -5.99 15.41 0.46
C THR A 204 -4.54 15.62 0.02
N GLU A 205 -4.33 16.10 -1.21
CA GLU A 205 -3.02 16.52 -1.71
C GLU A 205 -2.33 17.54 -0.78
N LYS A 206 -3.09 18.51 -0.25
CA LYS A 206 -2.58 19.52 0.68
C LYS A 206 -2.09 18.91 2.01
N GLU A 207 -2.81 17.95 2.55
CA GLU A 207 -2.42 17.26 3.79
C GLU A 207 -1.19 16.38 3.55
N MET A 208 -1.07 15.74 2.38
CA MET A 208 0.12 15.00 2.00
C MET A 208 1.34 15.94 1.85
N ALA A 209 1.17 17.09 1.19
CA ALA A 209 2.23 18.10 1.09
C ALA A 209 2.65 18.68 2.45
N THR A 210 1.72 18.75 3.41
CA THR A 210 2.05 19.16 4.80
C THR A 210 2.79 18.06 5.55
N LEU A 211 2.44 16.79 5.31
CA LEU A 211 3.09 15.64 5.94
C LEU A 211 4.51 15.43 5.41
N PHE A 212 4.72 15.65 4.11
CA PHE A 212 6.01 15.42 3.43
C PHE A 212 6.43 16.67 2.62
N PRO A 213 6.78 17.78 3.32
CA PRO A 213 6.94 19.10 2.70
C PRO A 213 8.12 19.21 1.72
N ASN A 214 9.04 18.26 1.74
CA ASN A 214 10.22 18.28 0.88
C ASN A 214 10.27 17.12 -0.14
N SER A 215 9.18 16.40 -0.35
CA SER A 215 9.14 15.18 -1.18
C SER A 215 7.96 15.13 -2.15
N LEU A 216 7.20 16.22 -2.29
CA LEU A 216 6.05 16.34 -3.20
C LEU A 216 6.21 17.57 -4.11
N ASP A 217 7.38 17.72 -4.76
CA ASP A 217 7.61 18.74 -5.78
C ASP A 217 7.15 18.26 -7.17
#